data_880af357da2cce1c935a514cfb2713ee
#
_entry.id   880af357da2cce1c935a514cfb2713ee
#
_cell.length_a   1.000
_cell.length_b   1.000
_cell.length_c   1.000
_cell.angle_alpha   90.00
_cell.angle_beta   90.00
_cell.angle_gamma   90.00
#
_symmetry.space_group_name_H-M   'P 1'
#
loop_
_entity.id
_entity.type
_entity.pdbx_description
1 polymer ?
#
loop_
_entity_poly.entity_id
_entity_poly.type
_entity_poly.pdbx_seq_one_letter_code
_entity_poly.pdbx_strand_id
1 'polypeptide(L)'
;MSETDDPLRKLEERIVKTFELVKRTQDDKLALQQELEKLRVESKERAKVIDAHERELVALRREREEVRVRIEKLLQRIDALTGSESGG
;
A
#
# COMPACT_ATOMS: atom_id res chain seq x y z
N MET A 1 39.58 -23.13 46.64
CA MET A 1 39.09 -22.40 45.50
C MET A 1 39.85 -21.13 45.32
N SER A 2 40.40 -21.00 44.18
CA SER A 2 41.33 -19.91 43.97
C SER A 2 40.61 -18.67 43.45
N GLU A 3 41.18 -17.52 43.67
CA GLU A 3 40.68 -16.24 43.16
C GLU A 3 40.66 -16.19 41.63
N THR A 4 41.36 -17.12 40.95
CA THR A 4 41.40 -17.21 39.49
C THR A 4 40.18 -17.88 38.87
N ASP A 5 39.43 -18.69 39.61
CA ASP A 5 38.24 -19.38 39.14
C ASP A 5 37.07 -18.40 38.95
N ASP A 6 36.90 -17.43 39.83
CA ASP A 6 35.81 -16.46 39.73
C ASP A 6 35.93 -15.53 38.50
N PRO A 7 37.10 -14.96 38.21
CA PRO A 7 37.27 -14.17 36.99
C PRO A 7 37.05 -14.98 35.71
N LEU A 8 37.54 -16.22 35.67
CA LEU A 8 37.37 -17.11 34.53
C LEU A 8 35.92 -17.48 34.34
N ARG A 9 35.20 -17.77 35.42
CA ARG A 9 33.77 -18.09 35.36
C ARG A 9 32.98 -16.90 34.87
N LYS A 10 33.28 -15.69 35.34
CA LYS A 10 32.64 -14.46 34.87
C LYS A 10 32.88 -14.22 33.37
N LEU A 11 34.11 -14.50 32.93
CA LEU A 11 34.44 -14.37 31.51
C LEU A 11 33.67 -15.37 30.66
N GLU A 12 33.61 -16.63 31.11
CA GLU A 12 32.83 -17.68 30.41
C GLU A 12 31.35 -17.29 30.32
N GLU A 13 30.76 -16.81 31.41
CA GLU A 13 29.38 -16.36 31.45
C GLU A 13 29.13 -15.22 30.48
N ARG A 14 30.05 -14.25 30.41
CA ARG A 14 29.95 -13.13 29.48
C ARG A 14 30.05 -13.57 28.02
N ILE A 15 30.95 -14.53 27.75
CA ILE A 15 31.09 -15.09 26.41
C ILE A 15 29.79 -15.76 25.98
N VAL A 16 29.21 -16.59 26.85
CA VAL A 16 27.95 -17.28 26.57
C VAL A 16 26.84 -16.27 26.32
N LYS A 17 26.69 -15.26 27.17
CA LYS A 17 25.70 -14.21 27.02
C LYS A 17 25.89 -13.42 25.72
N THR A 18 27.12 -13.13 25.36
CA THR A 18 27.45 -12.43 24.13
C THR A 18 27.07 -13.26 22.91
N PHE A 19 27.36 -14.56 22.94
CA PHE A 19 26.97 -15.48 21.89
C PHE A 19 25.46 -15.56 21.73
N GLU A 20 24.75 -15.66 22.84
CA GLU A 20 23.28 -15.68 22.82
C GLU A 20 22.70 -14.38 22.26
N LEU A 21 23.30 -13.25 22.66
CA LEU A 21 22.87 -11.94 22.16
C LEU A 21 23.14 -11.79 20.67
N VAL A 22 24.29 -12.21 20.19
CA VAL A 22 24.64 -12.17 18.76
C VAL A 22 23.70 -13.05 17.97
N LYS A 23 23.44 -14.26 18.46
CA LYS A 23 22.52 -15.19 17.80
C LYS A 23 21.12 -14.60 17.71
N ARG A 24 20.64 -14.05 18.82
CA ARG A 24 19.31 -13.40 18.86
C ARG A 24 19.25 -12.22 17.89
N THR A 25 20.28 -11.40 17.86
CA THR A 25 20.35 -10.25 16.95
C THR A 25 20.34 -10.68 15.49
N GLN A 26 21.07 -11.75 15.17
CA GLN A 26 21.07 -12.32 13.81
C GLN A 26 19.70 -12.87 13.42
N ASP A 27 19.04 -13.57 14.34
CA ASP A 27 17.70 -14.10 14.12
C ASP A 27 16.68 -12.96 13.92
N ASP A 28 16.77 -11.92 14.76
CA ASP A 28 15.92 -10.73 14.62
C ASP A 28 16.16 -10.01 13.30
N LYS A 29 17.42 -9.89 12.90
CA LYS A 29 17.79 -9.28 11.63
C LYS A 29 17.18 -10.05 10.45
N LEU A 30 17.28 -11.37 10.49
CA LEU A 30 16.72 -12.23 9.44
C LEU A 30 15.19 -12.09 9.39
N ALA A 31 14.54 -12.11 10.56
CA ALA A 31 13.10 -11.94 10.66
C ALA A 31 12.66 -10.58 10.10
N LEU A 32 13.39 -9.52 10.43
CA LEU A 32 13.12 -8.17 9.92
C LEU A 32 13.32 -8.07 8.42
N GLN A 33 14.34 -8.72 7.88
CA GLN A 33 14.58 -8.76 6.44
C GLN A 33 13.44 -9.46 5.70
N GLN A 34 12.94 -10.56 6.25
CA GLN A 34 11.80 -11.28 5.69
C GLN A 34 10.52 -10.44 5.73
N GLU A 35 10.29 -9.77 6.86
CA GLU A 35 9.14 -8.88 7.01
C GLU A 35 9.22 -7.69 6.04
N LEU A 36 10.41 -7.11 5.88
CA LEU A 36 10.64 -6.02 4.94
C LEU A 36 10.34 -6.45 3.50
N GLU A 37 10.80 -7.63 3.10
CA GLU A 37 10.54 -8.15 1.76
C GLU A 37 9.04 -8.38 1.53
N LYS A 38 8.37 -8.95 2.52
CA LYS A 38 6.92 -9.14 2.49
C LYS A 38 6.19 -7.81 2.30
N LEU A 39 6.57 -6.80 3.08
CA LEU A 39 5.98 -5.47 3.00
C LEU A 39 6.25 -4.80 1.64
N ARG A 40 7.42 -5.02 1.06
CA ARG A 40 7.74 -4.50 -0.28
C ARG A 40 6.85 -5.11 -1.35
N VAL A 41 6.63 -6.42 -1.27
CA VAL A 41 5.75 -7.12 -2.21
C VAL A 41 4.31 -6.64 -2.05
N GLU A 42 3.82 -6.54 -0.83
CA GLU A 42 2.47 -6.03 -0.55
C GLU A 42 2.30 -4.59 -1.04
N SER A 43 3.31 -3.75 -0.82
CA SER A 43 3.29 -2.36 -1.27
C SER A 43 3.20 -2.25 -2.79
N LYS A 44 3.95 -3.08 -3.52
CA LYS A 44 3.89 -3.11 -4.98
C LYS A 44 2.53 -3.56 -5.48
N GLU A 45 1.95 -4.58 -4.85
CA GLU A 45 0.62 -5.07 -5.21
C GLU A 45 -0.45 -4.01 -4.97
N ARG A 46 -0.37 -3.31 -3.83
CA ARG A 46 -1.29 -2.22 -3.51
C ARG A 46 -1.16 -1.06 -4.50
N ALA A 47 0.07 -0.73 -4.90
CA ALA A 47 0.30 0.32 -5.90
C ALA A 47 -0.34 -0.03 -7.24
N LYS A 48 -0.26 -1.29 -7.67
CA LYS A 48 -0.92 -1.76 -8.88
C LYS A 48 -2.44 -1.64 -8.80
N VAL A 49 -3.01 -2.02 -7.67
CA VAL A 49 -4.45 -1.94 -7.43
C VAL A 49 -4.91 -0.48 -7.45
N ILE A 50 -4.18 0.41 -6.79
CA ILE A 50 -4.48 1.84 -6.79
C ILE A 50 -4.42 2.41 -8.21
N ASP A 51 -3.39 2.07 -8.98
CA ASP A 51 -3.27 2.52 -10.37
C ASP A 51 -4.46 2.04 -11.22
N ALA A 52 -4.86 0.78 -11.07
CA ALA A 52 -6.02 0.24 -11.77
C ALA A 52 -7.31 0.97 -11.41
N HIS A 53 -7.52 1.25 -10.12
CA HIS A 53 -8.69 2.00 -9.66
C HIS A 53 -8.68 3.44 -10.16
N GLU A 54 -7.54 4.09 -10.19
CA GLU A 54 -7.42 5.45 -10.73
C GLU A 54 -7.81 5.48 -12.22
N ARG A 55 -7.38 4.50 -13.00
CA ARG A 55 -7.76 4.37 -14.41
C ARG A 55 -9.24 4.14 -14.59
N GLU A 56 -9.82 3.29 -13.74
CA GLU A 56 -11.26 3.05 -13.75
C GLU A 56 -12.04 4.33 -13.42
N LEU A 57 -11.59 5.09 -12.43
CA LEU A 57 -12.22 6.36 -12.07
C LEU A 57 -12.17 7.36 -13.21
N VAL A 58 -11.05 7.46 -13.89
CA VAL A 58 -10.92 8.35 -15.06
C VAL A 58 -11.89 7.93 -16.15
N ALA A 59 -11.97 6.64 -16.45
CA ALA A 59 -12.88 6.11 -17.46
C ALA A 59 -14.35 6.37 -17.09
N LEU A 60 -14.74 6.12 -15.84
CA LEU A 60 -16.11 6.36 -15.36
C LEU A 60 -16.49 7.83 -15.42
N ARG A 61 -15.57 8.73 -15.06
CA ARG A 61 -15.81 10.18 -15.16
C ARG A 61 -16.00 10.61 -16.60
N ARG A 62 -15.25 10.04 -17.50
CA ARG A 62 -15.39 10.31 -18.94
C ARG A 62 -16.73 9.83 -19.46
N GLU A 63 -17.11 8.62 -19.14
CA GLU A 63 -18.41 8.07 -19.51
C GLU A 63 -19.56 8.91 -18.95
N ARG A 64 -19.47 9.30 -17.69
CA ARG A 64 -20.45 10.16 -17.04
C ARG A 64 -20.59 11.49 -17.77
N GLU A 65 -19.47 12.09 -18.14
CA GLU A 65 -19.46 13.36 -18.87
C GLU A 65 -20.07 13.22 -20.26
N GLU A 66 -19.80 12.14 -20.97
CA GLU A 66 -20.41 11.84 -22.27
C GLU A 66 -21.91 11.68 -22.15
N VAL A 67 -22.38 10.97 -21.15
CA VAL A 67 -23.81 10.80 -20.88
C VAL A 67 -24.46 12.15 -20.56
N ARG A 68 -23.81 12.96 -19.73
CA ARG A 68 -24.30 14.30 -19.37
C ARG A 68 -24.46 15.18 -20.61
N VAL A 69 -23.48 15.17 -21.50
CA VAL A 69 -23.54 15.96 -22.74
C VAL A 69 -24.65 15.47 -23.64
N ARG A 70 -24.86 14.16 -23.77
CA ARG A 70 -25.95 13.59 -24.55
C ARG A 70 -27.32 13.99 -24.01
N ILE A 71 -27.48 13.95 -22.69
CA ILE A 71 -28.71 14.35 -22.02
C ILE A 71 -28.97 15.84 -22.27
N GLU A 72 -27.97 16.69 -22.15
CA GLU A 72 -28.10 18.12 -22.43
C GLU A 72 -28.54 18.38 -23.88
N LYS A 73 -27.94 17.68 -24.84
CA LYS A 73 -28.32 17.79 -26.24
C LYS A 73 -29.75 17.36 -26.50
N LEU A 74 -30.18 16.27 -25.86
CA LEU A 74 -31.58 15.79 -25.99
C LEU A 74 -32.54 16.79 -25.37
N LEU A 75 -32.21 17.36 -24.22
CA LEU A 75 -33.02 18.39 -23.58
C LEU A 75 -33.14 19.64 -24.46
N GLN A 76 -32.06 20.07 -25.08
CA GLN A 76 -32.06 21.19 -26.02
C GLN A 76 -32.96 20.92 -27.21
N ARG A 77 -32.95 19.71 -27.76
CA ARG A 77 -33.82 19.30 -28.85
C ARG A 77 -35.29 19.30 -28.45
N ILE A 78 -35.59 18.79 -27.28
CA ILE A 78 -36.94 18.77 -26.73
C ILE A 78 -37.44 20.21 -26.52
N ASP A 79 -36.61 21.06 -25.92
CA ASP A 79 -36.93 22.47 -25.70
C ASP A 79 -37.17 23.21 -27.03
N ALA A 80 -36.34 22.94 -28.03
CA ALA A 80 -36.50 23.52 -29.36
C ALA A 80 -37.80 23.09 -30.02
N LEU A 81 -38.15 21.80 -29.91
CA LEU A 81 -39.39 21.27 -30.44
C LEU A 81 -40.59 21.82 -29.68
N THR A 82 -40.55 21.87 -28.37
CA THR A 82 -41.64 22.40 -27.55
C THR A 82 -41.77 23.92 -27.71
N GLY A 83 -40.66 24.62 -27.76
CA GLY A 83 -40.62 26.06 -27.99
C GLY A 83 -41.15 26.41 -29.39
N SER A 84 -40.83 25.59 -30.39
CA SER A 84 -41.35 25.72 -31.75
C SER A 84 -42.88 25.56 -31.80
N GLU A 85 -43.40 24.57 -31.09
CA GLU A 85 -44.85 24.34 -30.99
C GLU A 85 -45.57 25.44 -30.22
N SER A 86 -44.99 25.90 -29.10
CA SER A 86 -45.57 26.94 -28.25
C SER A 86 -45.42 28.33 -28.85
N GLY A 87 -44.44 28.51 -29.71
CA GLY A 87 -44.23 29.79 -30.41
C GLY A 87 -45.03 29.97 -31.69
N GLY A 88 -45.69 28.89 -32.09
CA GLY A 88 -46.54 28.90 -33.23
C GLY A 88 -47.88 29.47 -32.91
#